data_3e3a41b53ea07c7b7f4e751f7a189513
#
_entry.id   3e3a41b53ea07c7b7f4e751f7a189513
#
_cell.length_a   1.000
_cell.length_b   1.000
_cell.length_c   1.000
_cell.angle_alpha   90.00
_cell.angle_beta   90.00
_cell.angle_gamma   90.00
#
_symmetry.space_group_name_H-M   'P 1'
#
loop_
_entity.id
_entity.type
_entity.pdbx_description
1 polymer ?
#
loop_
_entity_poly.entity_id
_entity_poly.type
_entity_poly.pdbx_seq_one_letter_code
_entity_poly.pdbx_strand_id
1 'polypeptide(L)'
;MFKRALLILCCVASAHAAPSNNAADDIERYLAERGISAQFDQVRQSVGDTASNLVFTAMGFLGVPYRRGGTNANTGFDCSGFVRSMFEQSVGKVLPRRASDQAAVTEKIDKQDLKPGDLVFFNTMRKTFSHVGIYVGDNKFIHSPKPGQQVRVDDMREAYWERRFTGARRVENKGESITN
;
A
#
# COMPACT_ATOMS: atom_id res chain seq x y z
N MET A 1 61.72 -45.53 -16.40
CA MET A 1 60.82 -45.32 -15.27
C MET A 1 60.20 -43.91 -15.38
N PHE A 2 59.00 -43.81 -16.02
CA PHE A 2 58.29 -42.51 -16.19
C PHE A 2 57.15 -42.48 -15.19
N LYS A 3 57.23 -41.57 -14.20
CA LYS A 3 56.15 -41.27 -13.27
C LYS A 3 55.19 -40.29 -13.94
N ARG A 4 53.96 -40.71 -14.28
CA ARG A 4 52.87 -39.87 -14.73
C ARG A 4 52.25 -39.17 -13.50
N ALA A 5 52.39 -37.86 -13.43
CA ALA A 5 51.65 -37.02 -12.49
C ALA A 5 50.25 -36.75 -13.06
N LEU A 6 49.22 -37.19 -12.33
CA LEU A 6 47.84 -36.95 -12.63
C LEU A 6 47.43 -35.60 -12.00
N LEU A 7 47.24 -34.57 -12.84
CA LEU A 7 46.71 -33.27 -12.44
C LEU A 7 45.20 -33.41 -12.34
N ILE A 8 44.65 -33.39 -11.11
CA ILE A 8 43.22 -33.29 -10.86
C ILE A 8 42.82 -31.82 -10.95
N LEU A 9 42.14 -31.46 -12.00
CA LEU A 9 41.54 -30.12 -12.23
C LEU A 9 40.25 -30.04 -11.43
N CYS A 10 40.31 -29.36 -10.29
CA CYS A 10 39.15 -29.10 -9.43
C CYS A 10 38.34 -27.93 -10.08
N CYS A 11 37.30 -28.26 -10.84
CA CYS A 11 36.31 -27.24 -11.28
C CYS A 11 35.50 -26.77 -10.10
N VAL A 12 35.85 -25.60 -9.57
CA VAL A 12 35.01 -24.89 -8.61
C VAL A 12 33.86 -24.27 -9.39
N ALA A 13 32.70 -24.91 -9.39
CA ALA A 13 31.47 -24.35 -9.91
C ALA A 13 31.04 -23.20 -8.98
N SER A 14 31.32 -21.97 -9.37
CA SER A 14 30.75 -20.78 -8.73
C SER A 14 29.26 -20.77 -9.02
N ALA A 15 28.46 -21.23 -8.05
CA ALA A 15 27.03 -21.03 -8.06
C ALA A 15 26.77 -19.52 -7.95
N HIS A 16 26.50 -18.87 -9.04
CA HIS A 16 25.91 -17.54 -9.05
C HIS A 16 24.47 -17.69 -8.56
N ALA A 17 24.25 -17.38 -7.29
CA ALA A 17 22.91 -17.17 -6.77
C ALA A 17 22.30 -16.03 -7.59
N ALA A 18 21.26 -16.31 -8.35
CA ALA A 18 20.44 -15.28 -8.98
C ALA A 18 19.92 -14.33 -7.87
N PRO A 19 19.89 -13.01 -8.11
CA PRO A 19 19.26 -12.10 -7.16
C PRO A 19 17.80 -12.53 -7.03
N SER A 20 17.42 -12.98 -5.85
CA SER A 20 16.02 -13.23 -5.52
C SER A 20 15.33 -11.87 -5.50
N ASN A 21 14.53 -11.58 -6.52
CA ASN A 21 13.63 -10.43 -6.59
C ASN A 21 12.49 -10.64 -5.59
N ASN A 22 12.79 -10.59 -4.32
CA ASN A 22 11.79 -10.67 -3.28
C ASN A 22 11.36 -9.24 -2.93
N ALA A 23 10.43 -8.70 -3.73
CA ALA A 23 9.68 -7.50 -3.35
C ALA A 23 9.09 -7.65 -1.93
N ALA A 24 8.81 -8.88 -1.49
CA ALA A 24 8.39 -9.21 -0.14
C ALA A 24 9.48 -8.87 0.91
N ASP A 25 10.75 -9.24 0.67
CA ASP A 25 11.85 -8.99 1.61
C ASP A 25 12.15 -7.49 1.75
N ASP A 26 12.04 -6.74 0.65
CA ASP A 26 12.20 -5.29 0.66
C ASP A 26 11.08 -4.58 1.42
N ILE A 27 9.86 -5.09 1.31
CA ILE A 27 8.69 -4.61 2.07
C ILE A 27 8.86 -4.93 3.55
N GLU A 28 9.25 -6.16 3.91
CA GLU A 28 9.48 -6.56 5.30
C GLU A 28 10.58 -5.71 5.95
N ARG A 29 11.67 -5.47 5.25
CA ARG A 29 12.75 -4.58 5.73
C ARG A 29 12.25 -3.15 5.95
N TYR A 30 11.51 -2.58 4.98
CA TYR A 30 10.93 -1.24 5.11
C TYR A 30 9.96 -1.13 6.30
N LEU A 31 9.13 -2.17 6.51
CA LEU A 31 8.19 -2.23 7.64
C LEU A 31 8.92 -2.35 8.98
N ALA A 32 10.03 -3.13 9.03
CA ALA A 32 10.87 -3.29 10.21
C ALA A 32 11.57 -1.98 10.58
N GLU A 33 12.18 -1.29 9.63
CA GLU A 33 12.83 0.02 9.83
C GLU A 33 11.89 1.10 10.37
N ARG A 34 10.59 0.98 10.07
CA ARG A 34 9.55 1.90 10.54
C ARG A 34 8.77 1.41 11.76
N GLY A 35 9.12 0.25 12.30
CA GLY A 35 8.44 -0.34 13.46
C GLY A 35 6.98 -0.76 13.17
N ILE A 36 6.64 -1.06 11.91
CA ILE A 36 5.27 -1.39 11.48
C ILE A 36 5.08 -2.92 11.33
N SER A 37 6.16 -3.71 11.38
CA SER A 37 6.14 -5.16 11.12
C SER A 37 5.18 -5.93 12.02
N ALA A 38 5.22 -5.68 13.34
CA ALA A 38 4.35 -6.39 14.29
C ALA A 38 2.86 -6.05 14.10
N GLN A 39 2.55 -4.85 13.64
CA GLN A 39 1.17 -4.43 13.33
C GLN A 39 0.69 -5.04 12.01
N PHE A 40 1.61 -5.27 11.08
CA PHE A 40 1.29 -5.92 9.81
C PHE A 40 0.88 -7.38 10.01
N ASP A 41 1.53 -8.08 10.92
CA ASP A 41 1.17 -9.46 11.30
C ASP A 41 -0.18 -9.53 12.03
N GLN A 42 -0.49 -8.55 12.88
CA GLN A 42 -1.83 -8.41 13.48
C GLN A 42 -2.92 -8.13 12.43
N VAL A 43 -2.62 -7.32 11.43
CA VAL A 43 -3.52 -7.03 10.30
C VAL A 43 -3.82 -8.29 9.50
N ARG A 44 -2.80 -9.12 9.21
CA ARG A 44 -3.00 -10.42 8.53
C ARG A 44 -3.90 -11.37 9.30
N GLN A 45 -3.91 -11.29 10.63
CA GLN A 45 -4.74 -12.16 11.49
C GLN A 45 -6.14 -11.59 11.76
N SER A 46 -6.32 -10.27 11.70
CA SER A 46 -7.56 -9.60 12.11
C SER A 46 -8.45 -9.12 10.95
N VAL A 47 -7.90 -9.06 9.74
CA VAL A 47 -8.61 -8.54 8.56
C VAL A 47 -8.65 -9.63 7.51
N GLY A 48 -9.85 -9.92 6.96
CA GLY A 48 -10.01 -10.92 5.92
C GLY A 48 -9.04 -10.72 4.74
N ASP A 49 -8.74 -11.77 4.00
CA ASP A 49 -7.73 -11.84 2.94
C ASP A 49 -7.74 -10.65 1.96
N THR A 50 -8.93 -10.10 1.70
CA THR A 50 -9.13 -8.99 0.74
C THR A 50 -8.50 -7.67 1.19
N ALA A 51 -8.68 -7.27 2.45
CA ALA A 51 -8.12 -6.00 2.96
C ALA A 51 -6.61 -6.12 3.19
N SER A 52 -6.13 -7.28 3.61
CA SER A 52 -4.71 -7.59 3.70
C SER A 52 -4.04 -7.51 2.32
N ASN A 53 -4.66 -8.09 1.29
CA ASN A 53 -4.17 -8.01 -0.08
C ASN A 53 -4.13 -6.57 -0.62
N LEU A 54 -5.15 -5.76 -0.31
CA LEU A 54 -5.18 -4.34 -0.70
C LEU A 54 -4.02 -3.56 -0.08
N VAL A 55 -3.82 -3.70 1.24
CA VAL A 55 -2.74 -3.01 1.96
C VAL A 55 -1.38 -3.49 1.45
N PHE A 56 -1.19 -4.79 1.27
CA PHE A 56 0.05 -5.37 0.75
C PHE A 56 0.35 -4.87 -0.67
N THR A 57 -0.66 -4.88 -1.55
CA THR A 57 -0.53 -4.32 -2.90
C THR A 57 -0.12 -2.85 -2.85
N ALA A 58 -0.78 -2.04 -2.00
CA ALA A 58 -0.47 -0.63 -1.86
C ALA A 58 0.97 -0.38 -1.38
N MET A 59 1.47 -1.19 -0.44
CA MET A 59 2.85 -1.11 0.05
C MET A 59 3.89 -1.40 -1.04
N GLY A 60 3.58 -2.25 -2.01
CA GLY A 60 4.45 -2.52 -3.16
C GLY A 60 4.70 -1.31 -4.08
N PHE A 61 3.94 -0.23 -3.91
CA PHE A 61 4.09 1.01 -4.69
C PHE A 61 4.77 2.16 -3.92
N LEU A 62 5.32 1.87 -2.72
CA LEU A 62 6.12 2.86 -1.99
C LEU A 62 7.25 3.40 -2.87
N GLY A 63 7.48 4.71 -2.81
CA GLY A 63 8.51 5.36 -3.62
C GLY A 63 8.09 5.75 -5.04
N VAL A 64 6.92 5.31 -5.53
CA VAL A 64 6.42 5.74 -6.86
C VAL A 64 6.12 7.24 -6.84
N PRO A 65 6.65 8.02 -7.83
CA PRO A 65 6.49 9.48 -7.85
C PRO A 65 5.02 9.93 -7.92
N TYR A 66 4.73 11.06 -7.28
CA TYR A 66 3.46 11.75 -7.49
C TYR A 66 3.41 12.34 -8.91
N ARG A 67 2.29 12.14 -9.58
CA ARG A 67 1.96 12.81 -10.84
C ARG A 67 0.51 13.27 -10.84
N ARG A 68 0.28 14.55 -11.09
CA ARG A 68 -1.08 15.10 -11.20
C ARG A 68 -1.84 14.40 -12.34
N GLY A 69 -3.01 13.84 -12.03
CA GLY A 69 -3.79 13.06 -12.99
C GLY A 69 -3.27 11.63 -13.22
N GLY A 70 -2.18 11.23 -12.54
CA GLY A 70 -1.56 9.92 -12.70
C GLY A 70 -2.39 8.78 -12.13
N THR A 71 -2.35 7.64 -12.82
CA THR A 71 -3.16 6.44 -12.50
C THR A 71 -2.38 5.14 -12.60
N ASN A 72 -1.07 5.19 -12.85
CA ASN A 72 -0.24 3.98 -12.98
C ASN A 72 1.19 4.23 -12.49
N ALA A 73 1.90 3.15 -12.15
CA ALA A 73 3.24 3.21 -11.57
C ALA A 73 4.30 3.74 -12.54
N ASN A 74 4.18 3.48 -13.84
CA ASN A 74 5.18 3.89 -14.83
C ASN A 74 5.26 5.40 -14.99
N THR A 75 4.12 6.09 -14.83
CA THR A 75 4.04 7.55 -14.98
C THR A 75 3.85 8.28 -13.66
N GLY A 76 3.52 7.58 -12.59
CA GLY A 76 3.21 8.09 -11.27
C GLY A 76 1.71 8.17 -10.98
N PHE A 77 1.37 8.43 -9.72
CA PHE A 77 -0.01 8.53 -9.22
C PHE A 77 -0.32 9.90 -8.64
N ASP A 78 -1.56 10.38 -8.77
CA ASP A 78 -2.12 11.30 -7.77
C ASP A 78 -2.85 10.52 -6.65
N CYS A 79 -3.35 11.21 -5.62
CA CYS A 79 -3.93 10.56 -4.45
C CYS A 79 -5.10 9.62 -4.78
N SER A 80 -6.09 10.08 -5.54
CA SER A 80 -7.27 9.28 -5.90
C SER A 80 -7.00 8.28 -7.02
N GLY A 81 -6.03 8.57 -7.90
CA GLY A 81 -5.55 7.62 -8.91
C GLY A 81 -4.82 6.44 -8.28
N PHE A 82 -4.03 6.69 -7.24
CA PHE A 82 -3.39 5.66 -6.44
C PHE A 82 -4.44 4.73 -5.80
N VAL A 83 -5.37 5.29 -5.03
CA VAL A 83 -6.43 4.51 -4.36
C VAL A 83 -7.24 3.69 -5.37
N ARG A 84 -7.68 4.30 -6.47
CA ARG A 84 -8.41 3.60 -7.53
C ARG A 84 -7.62 2.41 -8.08
N SER A 85 -6.34 2.62 -8.40
CA SER A 85 -5.47 1.58 -8.95
C SER A 85 -5.27 0.42 -7.97
N MET A 86 -5.10 0.72 -6.69
CA MET A 86 -4.95 -0.31 -5.66
C MET A 86 -6.20 -1.17 -5.52
N PHE A 87 -7.38 -0.57 -5.48
CA PHE A 87 -8.65 -1.30 -5.42
C PHE A 87 -8.92 -2.13 -6.68
N GLU A 88 -8.61 -1.58 -7.86
CA GLU A 88 -8.76 -2.29 -9.12
C GLU A 88 -7.87 -3.55 -9.18
N GLN A 89 -6.59 -3.43 -8.77
CA GLN A 89 -5.62 -4.52 -8.82
C GLN A 89 -5.84 -5.60 -7.75
N SER A 90 -6.22 -5.22 -6.53
CA SER A 90 -6.29 -6.17 -5.39
C SER A 90 -7.69 -6.72 -5.15
N VAL A 91 -8.74 -5.94 -5.47
CA VAL A 91 -10.14 -6.25 -5.14
C VAL A 91 -11.00 -6.38 -6.41
N GLY A 92 -10.47 -6.02 -7.57
CA GLY A 92 -11.22 -5.98 -8.83
C GLY A 92 -12.27 -4.88 -8.88
N LYS A 93 -12.20 -3.88 -7.98
CA LYS A 93 -13.21 -2.83 -7.85
C LYS A 93 -12.71 -1.49 -8.37
N VAL A 94 -13.37 -0.96 -9.40
CA VAL A 94 -13.02 0.33 -10.01
C VAL A 94 -13.75 1.46 -9.28
N LEU A 95 -13.00 2.24 -8.49
CA LEU A 95 -13.53 3.42 -7.81
C LEU A 95 -13.57 4.63 -8.77
N PRO A 96 -14.41 5.65 -8.48
CA PRO A 96 -14.43 6.90 -9.24
C PRO A 96 -13.06 7.58 -9.30
N ARG A 97 -12.86 8.44 -10.31
CA ARG A 97 -11.57 9.10 -10.53
C ARG A 97 -11.23 10.15 -9.46
N ARG A 98 -12.20 10.87 -8.93
CA ARG A 98 -11.98 11.98 -7.99
C ARG A 98 -12.17 11.51 -6.56
N ALA A 99 -11.36 12.04 -5.64
CA ALA A 99 -11.45 11.70 -4.22
C ALA A 99 -12.84 12.01 -3.61
N SER A 100 -13.45 13.16 -3.98
CA SER A 100 -14.82 13.50 -3.55
C SER A 100 -15.87 12.48 -3.99
N ASP A 101 -15.70 11.94 -5.19
CA ASP A 101 -16.66 10.98 -5.75
C ASP A 101 -16.43 9.59 -5.13
N GLN A 102 -15.19 9.24 -4.81
CA GLN A 102 -14.86 8.04 -4.01
C GLN A 102 -15.53 8.11 -2.64
N ALA A 103 -15.49 9.28 -1.97
CA ALA A 103 -16.17 9.47 -0.70
C ALA A 103 -17.69 9.37 -0.80
N ALA A 104 -18.27 9.80 -1.95
CA ALA A 104 -19.71 9.79 -2.15
C ALA A 104 -20.31 8.40 -2.39
N VAL A 105 -19.52 7.47 -2.98
CA VAL A 105 -20.00 6.12 -3.35
C VAL A 105 -19.61 5.05 -2.32
N THR A 106 -19.02 5.44 -1.20
CA THR A 106 -18.54 4.52 -0.15
C THR A 106 -19.22 4.79 1.19
N GLU A 107 -19.36 3.75 2.01
CA GLU A 107 -20.04 3.81 3.30
C GLU A 107 -19.27 4.72 4.27
N LYS A 108 -20.00 5.61 4.97
CA LYS A 108 -19.43 6.43 6.04
C LYS A 108 -19.20 5.58 7.29
N ILE A 109 -17.97 5.66 7.83
CA ILE A 109 -17.62 5.04 9.10
C ILE A 109 -17.02 6.09 10.05
N ASP A 110 -17.10 5.83 11.34
CA ASP A 110 -16.47 6.68 12.34
C ASP A 110 -14.95 6.42 12.41
N LYS A 111 -14.17 7.41 12.84
CA LYS A 111 -12.71 7.32 12.93
C LYS A 111 -12.25 6.17 13.84
N GLN A 112 -13.01 5.88 14.90
CA GLN A 112 -12.73 4.81 15.86
C GLN A 112 -12.96 3.40 15.28
N ASP A 113 -13.75 3.29 14.21
CA ASP A 113 -14.09 2.02 13.55
C ASP A 113 -13.18 1.72 12.35
N LEU A 114 -12.12 2.53 12.16
CA LEU A 114 -11.15 2.34 11.09
C LEU A 114 -10.49 0.96 11.16
N LYS A 115 -10.51 0.26 10.03
CA LYS A 115 -9.81 -1.01 9.80
C LYS A 115 -8.88 -0.87 8.60
N PRO A 116 -7.76 -1.61 8.56
CA PRO A 116 -6.90 -1.64 7.37
C PRO A 116 -7.70 -1.90 6.09
N GLY A 117 -7.39 -1.13 5.04
CA GLY A 117 -8.13 -1.13 3.78
C GLY A 117 -9.22 -0.04 3.69
N ASP A 118 -9.61 0.59 4.78
CA ASP A 118 -10.54 1.71 4.74
C ASP A 118 -9.91 2.96 4.10
N LEU A 119 -10.73 3.84 3.57
CA LEU A 119 -10.32 5.10 2.98
C LEU A 119 -10.36 6.21 4.03
N VAL A 120 -9.29 7.00 4.09
CA VAL A 120 -9.20 8.19 4.94
C VAL A 120 -9.07 9.43 4.07
N PHE A 121 -9.87 10.45 4.39
CA PHE A 121 -9.99 11.66 3.59
C PHE A 121 -9.55 12.90 4.36
N PHE A 122 -8.95 13.83 3.62
CA PHE A 122 -8.40 15.05 4.20
C PHE A 122 -8.72 16.28 3.33
N ASN A 123 -8.71 17.45 3.98
CA ASN A 123 -8.80 18.75 3.33
C ASN A 123 -7.39 19.35 3.14
N THR A 124 -6.76 19.10 2.01
CA THR A 124 -5.43 19.62 1.71
C THR A 124 -5.42 20.84 0.78
N MET A 125 -6.54 21.11 0.10
CA MET A 125 -6.70 22.22 -0.84
C MET A 125 -7.87 23.15 -0.47
N ARG A 126 -8.12 23.37 0.81
CA ARG A 126 -9.27 24.15 1.32
C ARG A 126 -10.63 23.66 0.81
N LYS A 127 -10.69 22.38 0.41
CA LYS A 127 -11.88 21.72 -0.10
C LYS A 127 -12.03 20.35 0.56
N THR A 128 -13.22 20.05 1.06
CA THR A 128 -13.56 18.77 1.68
C THR A 128 -13.33 17.62 0.71
N PHE A 129 -12.78 16.51 1.22
CA PHE A 129 -12.44 15.32 0.43
C PHE A 129 -11.51 15.62 -0.76
N SER A 130 -10.57 16.57 -0.61
CA SER A 130 -9.61 16.91 -1.67
C SER A 130 -8.40 15.98 -1.71
N HIS A 131 -8.21 15.15 -0.69
CA HIS A 131 -7.13 14.17 -0.59
C HIS A 131 -7.64 12.87 0.02
N VAL A 132 -7.06 11.74 -0.39
CA VAL A 132 -7.44 10.40 0.05
C VAL A 132 -6.22 9.50 0.17
N GLY A 133 -6.28 8.58 1.13
CA GLY A 133 -5.32 7.49 1.31
C GLY A 133 -6.02 6.21 1.81
N ILE A 134 -5.26 5.14 1.89
CA ILE A 134 -5.71 3.84 2.39
C ILE A 134 -5.16 3.69 3.82
N TYR A 135 -6.04 3.45 4.78
CA TYR A 135 -5.64 3.18 6.16
C TYR A 135 -4.94 1.83 6.26
N VAL A 136 -3.82 1.78 6.97
CA VAL A 136 -2.98 0.58 7.09
C VAL A 136 -2.88 0.06 8.53
N GLY A 137 -3.62 0.65 9.47
CA GLY A 137 -3.55 0.34 10.90
C GLY A 137 -2.72 1.35 11.69
N ASP A 138 -2.77 1.32 13.02
CA ASP A 138 -2.01 2.15 13.96
C ASP A 138 -2.00 3.65 13.63
N ASN A 139 -3.15 4.21 13.28
CA ASN A 139 -3.30 5.59 12.82
C ASN A 139 -2.42 5.97 11.62
N LYS A 140 -1.95 5.01 10.85
CA LYS A 140 -1.15 5.23 9.65
C LYS A 140 -1.96 5.00 8.38
N PHE A 141 -1.57 5.70 7.32
CA PHE A 141 -2.20 5.55 6.00
C PHE A 141 -1.17 5.72 4.90
N ILE A 142 -1.36 4.97 3.82
CA ILE A 142 -0.53 5.07 2.61
C ILE A 142 -1.24 5.92 1.56
N HIS A 143 -0.51 6.79 0.90
CA HIS A 143 -1.05 7.71 -0.09
C HIS A 143 0.00 8.24 -1.06
N SER A 144 -0.45 8.85 -2.16
CA SER A 144 0.38 9.68 -3.05
C SER A 144 0.14 11.16 -2.71
N PRO A 145 1.10 11.87 -2.06
CA PRO A 145 0.80 13.12 -1.37
C PRO A 145 0.64 14.37 -2.26
N LYS A 146 1.68 14.76 -2.99
CA LYS A 146 1.70 15.99 -3.80
C LYS A 146 2.89 16.00 -4.77
N PRO A 147 2.94 16.93 -5.74
CA PRO A 147 4.07 17.10 -6.65
C PRO A 147 5.43 17.21 -5.93
N GLY A 148 6.44 16.54 -6.47
CA GLY A 148 7.78 16.46 -5.89
C GLY A 148 7.95 15.47 -4.76
N GLN A 149 6.90 14.72 -4.42
CA GLN A 149 6.93 13.65 -3.44
C GLN A 149 6.54 12.32 -4.09
N GLN A 150 6.59 11.28 -3.30
CA GLN A 150 6.33 9.89 -3.73
C GLN A 150 5.33 9.22 -2.79
N VAL A 151 4.75 8.10 -3.22
CA VAL A 151 3.90 7.24 -2.39
C VAL A 151 4.63 6.91 -1.11
N ARG A 152 3.98 7.12 0.02
CA ARG A 152 4.53 6.90 1.34
C ARG A 152 3.46 6.64 2.39
N VAL A 153 3.89 6.21 3.57
CA VAL A 153 3.04 6.09 4.77
C VAL A 153 3.25 7.33 5.64
N ASP A 154 2.15 7.96 6.05
CA ASP A 154 2.12 9.06 7.02
C ASP A 154 1.25 8.68 8.23
N ASP A 155 1.45 9.39 9.36
CA ASP A 155 0.71 9.18 10.61
C ASP A 155 -0.42 10.22 10.73
N MET A 156 -1.66 9.74 10.93
CA MET A 156 -2.84 10.59 11.10
C MET A 156 -2.83 11.42 12.39
N ARG A 157 -1.95 11.09 13.35
CA ARG A 157 -1.74 11.84 14.60
C ARG A 157 -0.87 13.07 14.41
N GLU A 158 -0.12 13.17 13.33
CA GLU A 158 0.62 14.37 12.99
C GLU A 158 -0.35 15.56 12.89
N ALA A 159 -0.01 16.68 13.52
CA ALA A 159 -0.86 17.88 13.59
C ALA A 159 -1.32 18.39 12.21
N TYR A 160 -0.54 18.12 11.16
CA TYR A 160 -0.92 18.46 9.79
C TYR A 160 -2.14 17.64 9.33
N TRP A 161 -2.12 16.32 9.54
CA TRP A 161 -3.18 15.39 9.11
C TRP A 161 -4.39 15.45 10.03
N GLU A 162 -4.16 15.52 11.34
CA GLU A 162 -5.23 15.59 12.34
C GLU A 162 -6.18 16.76 12.08
N ARG A 163 -5.65 17.97 11.85
CA ARG A 163 -6.46 19.16 11.56
C ARG A 163 -7.16 19.13 10.20
N ARG A 164 -6.77 18.23 9.31
CA ARG A 164 -7.30 18.13 7.96
C ARG A 164 -8.18 16.92 7.71
N PHE A 165 -8.28 16.03 8.68
CA PHE A 165 -9.14 14.85 8.55
C PHE A 165 -10.60 15.28 8.38
N THR A 166 -11.24 14.75 7.32
CA THR A 166 -12.63 15.09 6.95
C THR A 166 -13.57 13.90 6.97
N GLY A 167 -13.06 12.71 7.19
CA GLY A 167 -13.89 11.52 7.37
C GLY A 167 -13.21 10.24 6.90
N ALA A 168 -13.82 9.12 7.26
CA ALA A 168 -13.43 7.78 6.86
C ALA A 168 -14.56 7.11 6.08
N ARG A 169 -14.20 6.21 5.19
CA ARG A 169 -15.14 5.46 4.34
C ARG A 169 -14.69 4.02 4.17
N ARG A 170 -15.67 3.12 4.07
CA ARG A 170 -15.45 1.71 3.75
C ARG A 170 -16.01 1.39 2.37
N VAL A 171 -15.22 0.66 1.60
CA VAL A 171 -15.66 0.13 0.32
C VAL A 171 -16.32 -1.21 0.58
N GLU A 172 -17.66 -1.28 0.46
CA GLU A 172 -18.39 -2.53 0.64
C GLU A 172 -17.95 -3.60 -0.38
N ASN A 173 -17.58 -4.77 0.10
CA ASN A 173 -17.45 -5.96 -0.73
C ASN A 173 -18.83 -6.60 -0.86
N LYS A 174 -19.48 -6.47 -2.03
CA LYS A 174 -20.75 -7.17 -2.34
C LYS A 174 -20.60 -8.69 -2.44
N GLY A 175 -19.72 -9.33 -1.67
CA GLY A 175 -19.44 -10.76 -1.70
C GLY A 175 -19.63 -11.47 -0.36
N GLU A 176 -19.79 -10.77 0.74
CA GLU A 176 -20.16 -11.36 2.04
C GLU A 176 -21.63 -11.13 2.36
N SER A 177 -22.51 -11.68 1.54
CA SER A 177 -23.88 -11.98 1.98
C SER A 177 -23.77 -13.12 2.96
N ILE A 178 -23.85 -12.82 4.24
CA ILE A 178 -24.02 -13.77 5.33
C ILE A 178 -25.25 -14.61 4.99
N THR A 179 -25.05 -15.84 4.57
CA THR A 179 -26.09 -16.88 4.68
C THR A 179 -26.18 -17.25 6.15
N ASN A 180 -27.19 -16.72 6.81
CA ASN A 180 -27.69 -17.27 8.08
C ASN A 180 -28.28 -18.65 7.85
#